data_0ae739f8afd7aa8ce1571811c9c3f655
#
_entry.id   0ae739f8afd7aa8ce1571811c9c3f655
#
_cell.length_a   1.000
_cell.length_b   1.000
_cell.length_c   1.000
_cell.angle_alpha   90.00
_cell.angle_beta   90.00
_cell.angle_gamma   90.00
#
_symmetry.space_group_name_H-M   'P 1'
#
loop_
_entity.id
_entity.type
_entity.pdbx_description
1 polymer ?
#
loop_
_entity_poly.entity_id
_entity_poly.type
_entity_poly.pdbx_seq_one_letter_code
_entity_poly.pdbx_strand_id
1 'polypeptide(L)'
;MKFTNDLGSDNIKGLVWTLAVPSMLSQLVSVLYSIVDRMYIGNIPSNGTQALAGVGVCGPIVTLISSFAFLVGIGGAPLVSINLGEKNIDAAKKVIANCFVYILALAVPVTVLAYIFRRPILLTFGATEAVYPYAETYFSLYLIGTVFALTATGMNQFFIT
;
A
#
# COMPACT_ATOMS: atom_id res chain seq x y z
N MET A 1 11.63 -16.46 21.87
CA MET A 1 10.96 -15.43 22.68
C MET A 1 9.45 -15.59 22.42
N LYS A 2 8.69 -16.07 23.40
CA LYS A 2 7.23 -16.15 23.30
C LYS A 2 6.69 -14.77 23.68
N PHE A 3 6.34 -13.96 22.69
CA PHE A 3 5.53 -12.76 22.95
C PHE A 3 4.06 -13.21 23.07
N THR A 4 3.70 -13.72 24.23
CA THR A 4 2.29 -13.85 24.59
C THR A 4 1.88 -12.53 25.25
N ASN A 5 1.65 -11.51 24.43
CA ASN A 5 1.00 -10.30 24.91
C ASN A 5 -0.49 -10.63 25.11
N ASP A 6 -0.90 -10.77 26.34
CA ASP A 6 -2.32 -10.89 26.66
C ASP A 6 -2.92 -9.48 26.66
N LEU A 7 -3.59 -9.14 25.57
CA LEU A 7 -4.20 -7.82 25.36
C LEU A 7 -5.25 -7.45 26.44
N GLY A 8 -5.69 -8.44 27.23
CA GLY A 8 -6.69 -8.25 28.28
C GLY A 8 -6.12 -8.02 29.67
N SER A 9 -4.85 -8.37 29.94
CA SER A 9 -4.29 -8.38 31.30
C SER A 9 -3.01 -7.55 31.46
N ASP A 10 -2.32 -7.17 30.39
CA ASP A 10 -1.06 -6.46 30.43
C ASP A 10 -1.22 -4.95 30.66
N ASN A 11 -0.18 -4.34 31.26
CA ASN A 11 -0.15 -2.90 31.47
C ASN A 11 -0.19 -2.16 30.12
N ILE A 12 -1.26 -1.41 29.87
CA ILE A 12 -1.53 -0.70 28.61
C ILE A 12 -0.32 0.11 28.12
N LYS A 13 0.39 0.78 29.04
CA LYS A 13 1.59 1.57 28.67
C LYS A 13 2.71 0.69 28.11
N GLY A 14 2.97 -0.46 28.71
CA GLY A 14 3.98 -1.41 28.23
C GLY A 14 3.61 -1.99 26.88
N LEU A 15 2.34 -2.35 26.70
CA LEU A 15 1.82 -2.89 25.46
C LEU A 15 1.94 -1.88 24.31
N VAL A 16 1.57 -0.62 24.54
CA VAL A 16 1.70 0.46 23.54
C VAL A 16 3.16 0.62 23.09
N TRP A 17 4.12 0.66 24.02
CA TRP A 17 5.53 0.78 23.67
C TRP A 17 6.04 -0.43 22.88
N THR A 18 5.65 -1.63 23.27
CA THR A 18 6.07 -2.88 22.60
C THR A 18 5.56 -2.98 21.16
N LEU A 19 4.39 -2.43 20.87
CA LEU A 19 3.81 -2.42 19.51
C LEU A 19 4.24 -1.19 18.70
N ALA A 20 4.31 -0.01 19.34
CA ALA A 20 4.61 1.23 18.66
C ALA A 20 6.06 1.31 18.17
N VAL A 21 7.03 0.92 19.02
CA VAL A 21 8.47 1.05 18.67
C VAL A 21 8.84 0.25 17.41
N PRO A 22 8.50 -1.04 17.27
CA PRO A 22 8.78 -1.78 16.02
C PRO A 22 8.08 -1.19 14.80
N SER A 23 6.83 -0.73 14.97
CA SER A 23 6.07 -0.11 13.88
C SER A 23 6.69 1.21 13.43
N MET A 24 7.13 2.05 14.37
CA MET A 24 7.82 3.30 14.08
C MET A 24 9.17 3.06 13.38
N LEU A 25 9.94 2.07 13.83
CA LEU A 25 11.20 1.69 13.19
C LEU A 25 10.97 1.20 11.75
N SER A 26 9.98 0.35 11.53
CA SER A 26 9.60 -0.12 10.18
C SER A 26 9.22 1.05 9.26
N GLN A 27 8.44 2.00 9.78
CA GLN A 27 8.04 3.18 9.02
C GLN A 27 9.23 4.09 8.71
N LEU A 28 10.15 4.27 9.68
CA LEU A 28 11.38 5.04 9.48
C LEU A 28 12.25 4.42 8.37
N VAL A 29 12.43 3.09 8.38
CA VAL A 29 13.18 2.38 7.33
C VAL A 29 12.50 2.56 5.97
N SER A 30 11.17 2.49 5.88
CA SER A 30 10.43 2.72 4.64
C SER A 30 10.62 4.15 4.10
N VAL A 31 10.62 5.14 4.97
CA VAL A 31 10.88 6.54 4.59
C VAL A 31 12.31 6.74 4.11
N LEU A 32 13.29 6.17 4.84
CA LEU A 32 14.70 6.22 4.42
C LEU A 32 14.90 5.54 3.06
N TYR A 33 14.28 4.39 2.83
CA TYR A 33 14.30 3.72 1.53
C TYR A 33 13.77 4.63 0.42
N SER A 34 12.62 5.28 0.64
CA SER A 34 12.04 6.21 -0.33
C SER A 34 12.92 7.42 -0.61
N ILE A 35 13.64 7.94 0.39
CA ILE A 35 14.59 9.05 0.21
C ILE A 35 15.76 8.61 -0.65
N VAL A 36 16.36 7.45 -0.33
CA VAL A 36 17.50 6.90 -1.08
C VAL A 36 17.11 6.63 -2.53
N ASP A 37 15.95 6.02 -2.76
CA ASP A 37 15.41 5.76 -4.11
C ASP A 37 15.31 7.06 -4.93
N ARG A 38 14.74 8.10 -4.37
CA ARG A 38 14.63 9.42 -5.02
C ARG A 38 15.99 10.06 -5.26
N MET A 39 16.97 9.88 -4.37
CA MET A 39 18.33 10.37 -4.58
C MET A 39 19.00 9.66 -5.78
N TYR A 40 18.82 8.35 -5.92
CA TYR A 40 19.34 7.62 -7.08
C TYR A 40 18.69 8.10 -8.38
N ILE A 41 17.36 8.24 -8.42
CA ILE A 41 16.63 8.71 -9.60
C ILE A 41 17.08 10.14 -9.97
N GLY A 42 17.21 11.04 -8.99
CA GLY A 42 17.61 12.43 -9.20
C GLY A 42 19.05 12.59 -9.72
N ASN A 43 19.93 11.62 -9.44
CA ASN A 43 21.32 11.61 -9.88
C ASN A 43 21.55 10.90 -11.22
N ILE A 44 20.49 10.50 -11.94
CA ILE A 44 20.66 9.93 -13.29
C ILE A 44 21.26 10.98 -14.22
N PRO A 45 22.41 10.70 -14.88
CA PRO A 45 23.03 11.65 -15.79
C PRO A 45 22.06 12.09 -16.89
N SER A 46 22.02 13.40 -17.16
CA SER A 46 21.23 14.10 -18.19
C SER A 46 19.71 14.20 -17.97
N ASN A 47 19.04 13.24 -17.30
CA ASN A 47 17.57 13.21 -17.22
C ASN A 47 17.00 13.05 -15.79
N GLY A 48 17.84 13.14 -14.76
CA GLY A 48 17.46 12.89 -13.36
C GLY A 48 16.32 13.79 -12.87
N THR A 49 16.33 15.07 -13.24
CA THR A 49 15.27 16.01 -12.85
C THR A 49 13.93 15.66 -13.45
N GLN A 50 13.87 15.30 -14.74
CA GLN A 50 12.66 14.89 -15.42
C GLN A 50 12.15 13.54 -14.91
N ALA A 51 13.06 12.59 -14.68
CA ALA A 51 12.71 11.29 -14.11
C ALA A 51 12.14 11.43 -12.69
N LEU A 52 12.75 12.26 -11.83
CA LEU A 52 12.28 12.53 -10.48
C LEU A 52 10.91 13.22 -10.49
N ALA A 53 10.71 14.20 -11.39
CA ALA A 53 9.41 14.85 -11.58
C ALA A 53 8.35 13.83 -12.04
N GLY A 54 8.70 12.90 -12.94
CA GLY A 54 7.82 11.83 -13.40
C GLY A 54 7.33 10.92 -12.27
N VAL A 55 8.26 10.48 -11.42
CA VAL A 55 7.91 9.70 -10.22
C VAL A 55 7.05 10.52 -9.25
N GLY A 56 7.34 11.82 -9.12
CA GLY A 56 6.56 12.73 -8.29
C GLY A 56 5.09 12.85 -8.73
N VAL A 57 4.84 12.95 -10.03
CA VAL A 57 3.48 12.96 -10.61
C VAL A 57 2.75 11.63 -10.36
N CYS A 58 3.45 10.51 -10.42
CA CYS A 58 2.85 9.19 -10.19
C CYS A 58 2.48 8.95 -8.72
N GLY A 59 3.14 9.60 -7.75
CA GLY A 59 2.93 9.38 -6.32
C GLY A 59 1.48 9.47 -5.86
N PRO A 60 0.78 10.59 -6.10
CA PRO A 60 -0.63 10.76 -5.75
C PRO A 60 -1.55 9.73 -6.43
N ILE A 61 -1.24 9.36 -7.69
CA ILE A 61 -2.02 8.37 -8.45
C ILE A 61 -1.87 6.98 -7.81
N VAL A 62 -0.64 6.60 -7.47
CA VAL A 62 -0.34 5.35 -6.76
C VAL A 62 -1.06 5.28 -5.42
N THR A 63 -1.07 6.39 -4.66
CA THR A 63 -1.78 6.49 -3.39
C THR A 63 -3.29 6.30 -3.57
N LEU A 64 -3.87 6.92 -4.61
CA LEU A 64 -5.28 6.78 -4.94
C LEU A 64 -5.63 5.33 -5.30
N ILE A 65 -4.80 4.67 -6.11
CA ILE A 65 -4.96 3.25 -6.45
C ILE A 65 -4.88 2.38 -5.18
N SER A 66 -3.91 2.64 -4.31
CA SER A 66 -3.72 1.90 -3.07
C SER A 66 -4.87 2.07 -2.08
N SER A 67 -5.62 3.18 -2.14
CA SER A 67 -6.79 3.41 -1.27
C SER A 67 -7.86 2.33 -1.41
N PHE A 68 -8.00 1.71 -2.58
CA PHE A 68 -8.93 0.60 -2.77
C PHE A 68 -8.55 -0.65 -1.96
N ALA A 69 -7.25 -0.93 -1.84
CA ALA A 69 -6.78 -2.03 -0.99
C ALA A 69 -6.97 -1.71 0.50
N PHE A 70 -6.69 -0.47 0.90
CA PHE A 70 -6.95 -0.01 2.26
C PHE A 70 -8.44 -0.05 2.63
N LEU A 71 -9.33 0.32 1.71
CA LEU A 71 -10.78 0.26 1.92
C LEU A 71 -11.21 -1.14 2.35
N VAL A 72 -10.77 -2.17 1.64
CA VAL A 72 -11.12 -3.56 1.96
C VAL A 72 -10.38 -4.06 3.20
N GLY A 73 -9.07 -3.78 3.30
CA GLY A 73 -8.24 -4.24 4.41
C GLY A 73 -8.65 -3.64 5.74
N ILE A 74 -8.73 -2.31 5.83
CA ILE A 74 -9.12 -1.59 7.06
C ILE A 74 -10.60 -1.86 7.40
N GLY A 75 -11.47 -1.98 6.38
CA GLY A 75 -12.88 -2.31 6.62
C GLY A 75 -13.09 -3.74 7.09
N GLY A 76 -12.28 -4.70 6.63
CA GLY A 76 -12.38 -6.10 7.00
C GLY A 76 -11.71 -6.47 8.33
N ALA A 77 -10.62 -5.79 8.68
CA ALA A 77 -9.84 -6.10 9.87
C ALA A 77 -10.65 -6.09 11.19
N PRO A 78 -11.48 -5.09 11.49
CA PRO A 78 -12.32 -5.11 12.71
C PRO A 78 -13.29 -6.30 12.76
N LEU A 79 -13.85 -6.71 11.61
CA LEU A 79 -14.75 -7.85 11.54
C LEU A 79 -14.02 -9.16 11.88
N VAL A 80 -12.77 -9.28 11.46
CA VAL A 80 -11.93 -10.44 11.83
C VAL A 80 -11.64 -10.42 13.31
N SER A 81 -11.26 -9.27 13.90
CA SER A 81 -11.00 -9.12 15.34
C SER A 81 -12.21 -9.50 16.20
N ILE A 82 -13.40 -9.03 15.82
CA ILE A 82 -14.64 -9.34 16.55
C ILE A 82 -14.91 -10.84 16.53
N ASN A 83 -14.85 -11.47 15.35
CA ASN A 83 -15.09 -12.92 15.23
C ASN A 83 -14.06 -13.75 15.99
N LEU A 84 -12.79 -13.31 16.01
CA LEU A 84 -11.73 -13.97 16.81
C LEU A 84 -12.00 -13.82 18.31
N GLY A 85 -12.44 -12.62 18.76
CA GLY A 85 -12.83 -12.38 20.15
C GLY A 85 -14.01 -13.26 20.61
N GLU A 86 -14.96 -13.51 19.71
CA GLU A 86 -16.09 -14.42 19.91
C GLU A 86 -15.71 -15.91 19.77
N LYS A 87 -14.44 -16.21 19.52
CA LYS A 87 -13.91 -17.57 19.23
C LYS A 87 -14.56 -18.23 18.01
N ASN A 88 -15.15 -17.46 17.12
CA ASN A 88 -15.75 -17.92 15.86
C ASN A 88 -14.71 -17.90 14.73
N ILE A 89 -13.78 -18.85 14.78
CA ILE A 89 -12.65 -18.94 13.84
C ILE A 89 -13.14 -19.14 12.39
N ASP A 90 -14.24 -19.86 12.21
CA ASP A 90 -14.76 -20.14 10.85
C ASP A 90 -15.36 -18.89 10.20
N ALA A 91 -16.03 -18.03 10.97
CA ALA A 91 -16.50 -16.76 10.48
C ALA A 91 -15.32 -15.81 10.17
N ALA A 92 -14.29 -15.75 11.01
CA ALA A 92 -13.08 -14.97 10.76
C ALA A 92 -12.39 -15.39 9.45
N LYS A 93 -12.20 -16.69 9.21
CA LYS A 93 -11.64 -17.22 7.95
C LYS A 93 -12.46 -16.82 6.73
N LYS A 94 -13.81 -16.88 6.83
CA LYS A 94 -14.70 -16.46 5.73
C LYS A 94 -14.56 -14.98 5.42
N VAL A 95 -14.44 -14.12 6.43
CA VAL A 95 -14.20 -12.68 6.23
C VAL A 95 -12.90 -12.45 5.49
N ILE A 96 -11.79 -13.07 5.92
CA ILE A 96 -10.48 -12.93 5.26
C ILE A 96 -10.55 -13.42 3.80
N ALA A 97 -11.17 -14.59 3.55
CA ALA A 97 -11.30 -15.13 2.21
C ALA A 97 -12.14 -14.20 1.30
N ASN A 98 -13.24 -13.67 1.80
CA ASN A 98 -14.07 -12.71 1.06
C ASN A 98 -13.30 -11.42 0.76
N CYS A 99 -12.57 -10.86 1.73
CA CYS A 99 -11.75 -9.68 1.53
C CYS A 99 -10.66 -9.91 0.47
N PHE A 100 -10.03 -11.08 0.46
CA PHE A 100 -9.08 -11.45 -0.58
C PHE A 100 -9.71 -11.42 -1.97
N VAL A 101 -10.90 -12.03 -2.13
CA VAL A 101 -11.63 -12.03 -3.40
C VAL A 101 -12.03 -10.61 -3.80
N TYR A 102 -12.51 -9.78 -2.86
CA TYR A 102 -12.87 -8.39 -3.13
C TYR A 102 -11.67 -7.54 -3.56
N ILE A 103 -10.49 -7.73 -2.93
CA ILE A 103 -9.27 -7.03 -3.33
C ILE A 103 -8.92 -7.40 -4.78
N LEU A 104 -8.94 -8.68 -5.15
CA LEU A 104 -8.67 -9.12 -6.52
C LEU A 104 -9.71 -8.57 -7.50
N ALA A 105 -10.99 -8.64 -7.15
CA ALA A 105 -12.08 -8.13 -7.98
C ALA A 105 -12.02 -6.61 -8.21
N LEU A 106 -11.43 -5.85 -7.28
CA LEU A 106 -11.19 -4.42 -7.43
C LEU A 106 -9.85 -4.12 -8.12
N ALA A 107 -8.80 -4.88 -7.80
CA ALA A 107 -7.45 -4.65 -8.34
C ALA A 107 -7.40 -4.79 -9.86
N VAL A 108 -8.06 -5.80 -10.42
CA VAL A 108 -8.04 -6.04 -11.87
C VAL A 108 -8.68 -4.90 -12.65
N PRO A 109 -9.94 -4.50 -12.41
CA PRO A 109 -10.56 -3.39 -13.15
C PRO A 109 -9.85 -2.05 -12.89
N VAL A 110 -9.40 -1.77 -11.67
CA VAL A 110 -8.65 -0.55 -11.36
C VAL A 110 -7.36 -0.50 -12.18
N THR A 111 -6.61 -1.59 -12.25
CA THR A 111 -5.37 -1.67 -13.03
C THR A 111 -5.66 -1.50 -14.54
N VAL A 112 -6.67 -2.17 -15.06
CA VAL A 112 -7.05 -2.07 -16.48
C VAL A 112 -7.50 -0.65 -16.84
N LEU A 113 -8.35 -0.03 -16.03
CA LEU A 113 -8.79 1.35 -16.24
C LEU A 113 -7.63 2.32 -16.16
N ALA A 114 -6.76 2.18 -15.16
CA ALA A 114 -5.57 3.02 -15.02
C ALA A 114 -4.62 2.86 -16.22
N TYR A 115 -4.49 1.66 -16.77
CA TYR A 115 -3.68 1.41 -17.95
C TYR A 115 -4.27 2.05 -19.23
N ILE A 116 -5.58 1.92 -19.44
CA ILE A 116 -6.29 2.50 -20.60
C ILE A 116 -6.26 4.04 -20.53
N PHE A 117 -6.51 4.59 -19.35
CA PHE A 117 -6.59 6.04 -19.13
C PHE A 117 -5.28 6.66 -18.64
N ARG A 118 -4.13 5.97 -18.74
CA ARG A 118 -2.85 6.45 -18.22
C ARG A 118 -2.48 7.86 -18.71
N ARG A 119 -2.69 8.15 -20.01
CA ARG A 119 -2.34 9.44 -20.59
C ARG A 119 -3.17 10.58 -20.00
N PRO A 120 -4.51 10.58 -20.04
CA PRO A 120 -5.29 11.65 -19.43
C PRO A 120 -5.05 11.76 -17.91
N ILE A 121 -4.85 10.63 -17.21
CA ILE A 121 -4.55 10.64 -15.78
C ILE A 121 -3.25 11.39 -15.51
N LEU A 122 -2.15 11.00 -16.15
CA LEU A 122 -0.84 11.62 -15.95
C LEU A 122 -0.85 13.13 -16.29
N LEU A 123 -1.50 13.53 -17.38
CA LEU A 123 -1.61 14.94 -17.76
C LEU A 123 -2.45 15.73 -16.76
N THR A 124 -3.55 15.19 -16.27
CA THR A 124 -4.39 15.85 -15.24
C THR A 124 -3.64 16.01 -13.90
N PHE A 125 -2.76 15.07 -13.56
CA PHE A 125 -1.92 15.15 -12.36
C PHE A 125 -0.65 15.99 -12.54
N GLY A 126 -0.49 16.66 -13.69
CA GLY A 126 0.52 17.69 -13.91
C GLY A 126 1.78 17.21 -14.66
N ALA A 127 1.72 16.09 -15.38
CA ALA A 127 2.80 15.71 -16.28
C ALA A 127 2.89 16.70 -17.45
N THR A 128 4.02 17.39 -17.57
CA THR A 128 4.33 18.20 -18.75
C THR A 128 4.84 17.34 -19.90
N GLU A 129 4.85 17.84 -21.14
CA GLU A 129 5.36 17.10 -22.31
C GLU A 129 6.79 16.58 -22.11
N ALA A 130 7.63 17.32 -21.40
CA ALA A 130 9.00 16.91 -21.09
C ALA A 130 9.09 15.80 -20.03
N VAL A 131 8.15 15.71 -19.10
CA VAL A 131 8.09 14.78 -17.99
C VAL A 131 7.30 13.53 -18.34
N TYR A 132 6.33 13.64 -19.28
CA TYR A 132 5.41 12.59 -19.65
C TYR A 132 6.07 11.25 -20.01
N PRO A 133 7.12 11.18 -20.84
CA PRO A 133 7.74 9.90 -21.20
C PRO A 133 8.28 9.13 -19.98
N TYR A 134 8.84 9.85 -19.01
CA TYR A 134 9.38 9.26 -17.78
C TYR A 134 8.26 8.80 -16.85
N ALA A 135 7.22 9.64 -16.69
CA ALA A 135 6.05 9.31 -15.89
C ALA A 135 5.30 8.11 -16.48
N GLU A 136 5.12 8.06 -17.80
CA GLU A 136 4.44 6.94 -18.49
C GLU A 136 5.19 5.62 -18.33
N THR A 137 6.52 5.66 -18.50
CA THR A 137 7.36 4.45 -18.34
C THR A 137 7.28 3.92 -16.91
N TYR A 138 7.46 4.78 -15.91
CA TYR A 138 7.36 4.42 -14.50
C TYR A 138 5.97 3.88 -14.15
N PHE A 139 4.91 4.60 -14.55
CA PHE A 139 3.54 4.24 -14.24
C PHE A 139 3.12 2.93 -14.90
N SER A 140 3.50 2.71 -16.16
CA SER A 140 3.20 1.46 -16.88
C SER A 140 3.88 0.26 -16.23
N LEU A 141 5.13 0.40 -15.80
CA LEU A 141 5.84 -0.64 -15.08
C LEU A 141 5.20 -0.93 -13.71
N TYR A 142 4.82 0.13 -12.98
CA TYR A 142 4.11 0.02 -11.71
C TYR A 142 2.78 -0.74 -11.87
N LEU A 143 2.00 -0.44 -12.92
CA LEU A 143 0.71 -1.07 -13.17
C LEU A 143 0.81 -2.59 -13.37
N ILE A 144 1.91 -3.11 -13.93
CA ILE A 144 2.12 -4.56 -14.07
C ILE A 144 2.14 -5.24 -12.69
N GLY A 145 2.75 -4.60 -11.70
CA GLY A 145 2.83 -5.12 -10.33
C GLY A 145 1.62 -4.76 -9.43
N THR A 146 0.72 -3.90 -9.90
CA THR A 146 -0.33 -3.30 -9.06
C THR A 146 -1.26 -4.33 -8.43
N VAL A 147 -1.67 -5.36 -9.16
CA VAL A 147 -2.55 -6.41 -8.62
C VAL A 147 -1.91 -7.10 -7.41
N PHE A 148 -0.63 -7.43 -7.52
CA PHE A 148 0.12 -8.05 -6.42
C PHE A 148 0.33 -7.07 -5.25
N ALA A 149 0.68 -5.82 -5.56
CA ALA A 149 0.88 -4.77 -4.57
C ALA A 149 -0.41 -4.47 -3.79
N LEU A 150 -1.56 -4.33 -4.45
CA LEU A 150 -2.85 -4.12 -3.81
C LEU A 150 -3.24 -5.31 -2.93
N THR A 151 -3.02 -6.53 -3.42
CA THR A 151 -3.31 -7.75 -2.65
C THR A 151 -2.43 -7.81 -1.40
N ALA A 152 -1.13 -7.58 -1.54
CA ALA A 152 -0.20 -7.56 -0.41
C ALA A 152 -0.57 -6.48 0.61
N THR A 153 -0.84 -5.25 0.16
CA THR A 153 -1.18 -4.11 1.02
C THR A 153 -2.50 -4.32 1.76
N GLY A 154 -3.53 -4.81 1.06
CA GLY A 154 -4.83 -5.06 1.66
C GLY A 154 -4.81 -6.23 2.65
N MET A 155 -4.13 -7.32 2.30
CA MET A 155 -4.01 -8.49 3.17
C MET A 155 -3.12 -8.23 4.39
N ASN A 156 -2.15 -7.32 4.29
CA ASN A 156 -1.28 -6.96 5.41
C ASN A 156 -2.07 -6.42 6.63
N GLN A 157 -3.24 -5.82 6.42
CA GLN A 157 -4.08 -5.32 7.51
C GLN A 157 -4.56 -6.44 8.44
N PHE A 158 -4.75 -7.65 7.92
CA PHE A 158 -5.20 -8.81 8.70
C PHE A 158 -4.08 -9.46 9.54
N PHE A 159 -2.81 -9.18 9.24
CA PHE A 159 -1.69 -9.65 10.07
C PHE A 159 -1.48 -8.79 11.34
N ILE A 160 -2.03 -7.58 11.34
CA ILE A 160 -1.91 -6.63 12.46
C ILE A 160 -3.09 -6.83 13.45
N THR A 161 -4.11 -7.58 13.05
CA THR A 161 -5.34 -7.87 13.80
C THR A 161 -5.23 -9.13 14.59
#